data_e962d5ac30b5ba9038b67e65abdc09d9
#
_entry.id   e962d5ac30b5ba9038b67e65abdc09d9
#
_cell.length_a   1.000
_cell.length_b   1.000
_cell.length_c   1.000
_cell.angle_alpha   90.00
_cell.angle_beta   90.00
_cell.angle_gamma   90.00
#
_symmetry.space_group_name_H-M   'P 1'
#
loop_
_entity.id
_entity.type
_entity.pdbx_description
1 polymer ?
#
loop_
_entity_poly.entity_id
_entity_poly.type
_entity_poly.pdbx_seq_one_letter_code
_entity_poly.pdbx_strand_id
1 'polypeptide(L)'
;VDHPPVVSASGFTAAHGQASVAASGLFSATDQDHDAITQYALWDSNGNGHWVVNGAVQATEVEIDITAAQLAQTSYQFGQAPDQLWARAYDGYLWGAWVPFTATPGPNHAPVVSASDATATHGQDIAASHLFSVNDADNDTITAYQLWDSTSDPASGHWVVGGVAQAAGIAIDVSPAQLTSTSFQSGSGSDDLWARANDGITWGAWKEFHVTAPIDQGPVASASDVTATHGQDIAASNLFTVSDADGDTITAYQLWDSTSDPASGHWVVGGVAQAAGIAITV
;
A
#
# COMPACT_ATOMS: atom_id res chain seq x y z
N VAL A 1 63.42 -18.66 7.33
CA VAL A 1 62.32 -18.68 8.32
C VAL A 1 61.07 -18.38 7.51
N ASP A 2 60.12 -19.28 7.58
CA ASP A 2 58.83 -19.15 6.91
C ASP A 2 58.00 -18.05 7.56
N HIS A 3 57.37 -17.19 6.77
CA HIS A 3 56.49 -16.12 7.23
C HIS A 3 55.04 -16.44 6.81
N PRO A 4 54.08 -16.31 7.72
CA PRO A 4 52.70 -16.59 7.36
C PRO A 4 52.14 -15.54 6.37
N PRO A 5 51.21 -15.92 5.50
CA PRO A 5 50.58 -15.02 4.56
C PRO A 5 49.76 -13.92 5.25
N VAL A 6 49.69 -12.76 4.58
CA VAL A 6 48.98 -11.58 5.05
C VAL A 6 47.78 -11.32 4.17
N VAL A 7 46.60 -11.30 4.75
CA VAL A 7 45.38 -10.85 4.09
C VAL A 7 45.29 -9.33 4.17
N SER A 8 44.94 -8.70 3.06
CA SER A 8 44.56 -7.28 2.98
C SER A 8 43.09 -7.18 2.60
N ALA A 9 42.32 -6.54 3.45
CA ALA A 9 40.89 -6.30 3.23
C ALA A 9 40.52 -4.87 3.64
N SER A 10 39.49 -4.33 3.04
CA SER A 10 38.88 -3.05 3.41
C SER A 10 37.38 -3.19 3.39
N GLY A 11 36.66 -2.33 4.14
CA GLY A 11 35.21 -2.31 4.09
C GLY A 11 34.70 -2.12 2.66
N PHE A 12 33.66 -2.84 2.30
CA PHE A 12 33.02 -2.78 0.99
C PHE A 12 31.56 -2.35 1.18
N THR A 13 31.12 -1.36 0.39
CA THR A 13 29.71 -0.98 0.30
C THR A 13 29.24 -1.34 -1.10
N ALA A 14 28.20 -2.14 -1.19
CA ALA A 14 27.56 -2.53 -2.44
C ALA A 14 26.89 -1.32 -3.13
N ALA A 15 26.73 -1.39 -4.44
CA ALA A 15 25.81 -0.51 -5.14
C ALA A 15 24.36 -0.90 -4.79
N HIS A 16 23.40 0.04 -4.96
CA HIS A 16 21.99 -0.28 -4.81
C HIS A 16 21.61 -1.47 -5.73
N GLY A 17 20.82 -2.41 -5.21
CA GLY A 17 20.41 -3.60 -5.95
C GLY A 17 21.51 -4.65 -6.19
N GLN A 18 22.74 -4.42 -5.74
CA GLN A 18 23.82 -5.40 -5.84
C GLN A 18 23.64 -6.50 -4.80
N ALA A 19 23.17 -7.66 -5.24
CA ALA A 19 22.86 -8.77 -4.36
C ALA A 19 24.10 -9.50 -3.81
N SER A 20 25.23 -9.50 -4.54
CA SER A 20 26.44 -10.21 -4.14
C SER A 20 27.70 -9.58 -4.70
N VAL A 21 28.85 -9.96 -4.13
CA VAL A 21 30.19 -9.58 -4.59
C VAL A 21 31.11 -10.81 -4.57
N ALA A 22 31.99 -10.96 -5.55
CA ALA A 22 33.00 -12.00 -5.54
C ALA A 22 33.96 -11.82 -4.35
N ALA A 23 34.41 -12.90 -3.70
CA ALA A 23 35.32 -12.85 -2.58
C ALA A 23 36.62 -12.11 -2.91
N SER A 24 37.12 -12.24 -4.14
CA SER A 24 38.30 -11.53 -4.65
C SER A 24 38.13 -10.00 -4.76
N GLY A 25 36.89 -9.50 -4.68
CA GLY A 25 36.57 -8.07 -4.59
C GLY A 25 36.56 -7.52 -3.16
N LEU A 26 36.64 -8.39 -2.15
CA LEU A 26 36.59 -8.04 -0.74
C LEU A 26 37.96 -8.06 -0.07
N PHE A 27 38.81 -8.99 -0.45
CA PHE A 27 40.14 -9.14 0.12
C PHE A 27 41.12 -9.76 -0.89
N SER A 28 42.41 -9.62 -0.59
CA SER A 28 43.53 -10.29 -1.26
C SER A 28 44.49 -10.85 -0.23
N ALA A 29 45.36 -11.77 -0.62
CA ALA A 29 46.41 -12.29 0.23
C ALA A 29 47.77 -12.28 -0.48
N THR A 30 48.82 -12.02 0.27
CA THR A 30 50.20 -12.06 -0.18
C THR A 30 51.05 -12.78 0.84
N ASP A 31 52.14 -13.42 0.36
CA ASP A 31 53.13 -14.04 1.19
C ASP A 31 54.49 -13.34 1.00
N GLN A 32 55.27 -13.15 2.11
CA GLN A 32 56.55 -12.47 2.09
C GLN A 32 57.62 -13.29 1.43
N ASP A 33 57.57 -14.62 1.60
CA ASP A 33 58.52 -15.58 1.04
C ASP A 33 58.14 -15.99 -0.41
N HIS A 34 57.01 -15.46 -0.90
CA HIS A 34 56.41 -15.77 -2.19
C HIS A 34 55.87 -17.21 -2.29
N ASP A 35 55.56 -17.82 -1.16
CA ASP A 35 54.90 -19.10 -1.14
C ASP A 35 53.48 -19.02 -1.70
N ALA A 36 53.04 -20.08 -2.33
CA ALA A 36 51.72 -20.10 -2.96
C ALA A 36 50.63 -20.22 -1.90
N ILE A 37 49.64 -19.33 -1.91
CA ILE A 37 48.44 -19.45 -1.09
C ILE A 37 47.62 -20.66 -1.56
N THR A 38 47.44 -21.63 -0.69
CA THR A 38 46.80 -22.92 -0.99
C THR A 38 45.36 -22.99 -0.49
N GLN A 39 45.05 -22.28 0.62
CA GLN A 39 43.71 -22.26 1.23
C GLN A 39 43.40 -20.88 1.81
N TYR A 40 42.13 -20.66 2.04
CA TYR A 40 41.58 -19.53 2.79
C TYR A 40 40.58 -20.05 3.83
N ALA A 41 40.48 -19.37 4.95
CA ALA A 41 39.39 -19.55 5.88
C ALA A 41 38.59 -18.24 5.96
N LEU A 42 37.30 -18.38 5.92
CA LEU A 42 36.32 -17.29 5.94
C LEU A 42 35.44 -17.41 7.18
N TRP A 43 34.99 -16.29 7.68
CA TRP A 43 34.08 -16.24 8.82
C TRP A 43 33.05 -15.10 8.64
N ASP A 44 31.83 -15.36 9.07
CA ASP A 44 30.74 -14.40 9.15
C ASP A 44 30.24 -14.39 10.60
N SER A 45 30.26 -13.23 11.27
CA SER A 45 29.97 -13.12 12.70
C SER A 45 28.56 -12.65 13.03
N ASN A 46 27.79 -12.14 12.05
CA ASN A 46 26.49 -11.52 12.32
C ASN A 46 25.31 -12.25 11.66
N GLY A 47 25.53 -12.89 10.50
CA GLY A 47 24.52 -13.65 9.79
C GLY A 47 23.43 -12.82 9.11
N ASN A 48 23.70 -11.53 8.80
CA ASN A 48 22.77 -10.72 8.00
C ASN A 48 22.81 -11.10 6.52
N GLY A 49 24.00 -11.44 6.02
CA GLY A 49 24.26 -12.04 4.72
C GLY A 49 24.89 -13.41 4.87
N HIS A 50 25.54 -13.92 3.83
CA HIS A 50 26.25 -15.21 3.91
C HIS A 50 27.26 -15.44 2.79
N TRP A 51 28.26 -16.25 3.07
CA TRP A 51 29.17 -16.75 2.06
C TRP A 51 28.49 -17.81 1.19
N VAL A 52 28.80 -17.79 -0.10
CA VAL A 52 28.35 -18.78 -1.08
C VAL A 52 29.61 -19.38 -1.74
N VAL A 53 29.84 -20.67 -1.58
CA VAL A 53 30.99 -21.41 -2.12
C VAL A 53 30.49 -22.42 -3.15
N ASN A 54 30.97 -22.31 -4.41
CA ASN A 54 30.52 -23.17 -5.50
C ASN A 54 28.97 -23.21 -5.66
N GLY A 55 28.30 -22.08 -5.43
CA GLY A 55 26.85 -21.96 -5.48
C GLY A 55 26.11 -22.48 -4.23
N ALA A 56 26.81 -23.01 -3.23
CA ALA A 56 26.21 -23.48 -1.99
C ALA A 56 26.33 -22.41 -0.89
N VAL A 57 25.20 -22.04 -0.28
CA VAL A 57 25.14 -21.14 0.88
C VAL A 57 25.83 -21.78 2.08
N GLN A 58 26.67 -21.03 2.77
CA GLN A 58 27.40 -21.46 3.95
C GLN A 58 26.68 -21.01 5.23
N ALA A 59 26.88 -21.76 6.31
CA ALA A 59 26.39 -21.38 7.63
C ALA A 59 27.18 -20.17 8.17
N THR A 60 26.53 -19.35 8.98
CA THR A 60 27.14 -18.24 9.71
C THR A 60 27.74 -18.72 11.04
N GLU A 61 28.65 -17.93 11.63
CA GLU A 61 29.33 -18.24 12.91
C GLU A 61 30.09 -19.56 12.90
N VAL A 62 30.52 -20.03 11.73
CA VAL A 62 31.42 -21.20 11.59
C VAL A 62 32.59 -20.86 10.66
N GLU A 63 33.72 -21.50 10.85
CA GLU A 63 34.86 -21.38 9.96
C GLU A 63 34.58 -22.14 8.66
N ILE A 64 34.80 -21.45 7.53
CA ILE A 64 34.55 -21.95 6.18
C ILE A 64 35.90 -22.07 5.48
N ASP A 65 36.43 -23.30 5.40
CA ASP A 65 37.69 -23.56 4.70
C ASP A 65 37.46 -23.76 3.20
N ILE A 66 38.18 -23.03 2.38
CA ILE A 66 38.13 -23.11 0.92
C ILE A 66 39.56 -23.24 0.35
N THR A 67 39.72 -23.97 -0.75
CA THR A 67 40.94 -23.98 -1.53
C THR A 67 41.13 -22.67 -2.32
N ALA A 68 42.36 -22.35 -2.70
CA ALA A 68 42.64 -21.22 -3.57
C ALA A 68 41.85 -21.30 -4.91
N ALA A 69 41.61 -22.51 -5.42
CA ALA A 69 40.79 -22.71 -6.61
C ALA A 69 39.30 -22.39 -6.40
N GLN A 70 38.77 -22.66 -5.22
CA GLN A 70 37.38 -22.36 -4.86
C GLN A 70 37.15 -20.87 -4.65
N LEU A 71 38.17 -20.08 -4.30
CA LEU A 71 38.03 -18.63 -4.11
C LEU A 71 37.40 -17.94 -5.32
N ALA A 72 37.75 -18.37 -6.54
CA ALA A 72 37.19 -17.83 -7.78
C ALA A 72 35.68 -18.11 -7.96
N GLN A 73 35.14 -19.09 -7.22
CA GLN A 73 33.72 -19.48 -7.22
C GLN A 73 33.07 -19.17 -5.86
N THR A 74 33.70 -18.30 -5.09
CA THR A 74 33.21 -17.85 -3.80
C THR A 74 32.74 -16.40 -3.90
N SER A 75 31.56 -16.13 -3.39
CA SER A 75 30.98 -14.79 -3.29
C SER A 75 30.36 -14.58 -1.91
N TYR A 76 30.20 -13.32 -1.55
CA TYR A 76 29.42 -12.91 -0.40
C TYR A 76 28.06 -12.36 -0.90
N GLN A 77 26.97 -12.90 -0.42
CA GLN A 77 25.61 -12.44 -0.67
C GLN A 77 25.19 -11.50 0.46
N PHE A 78 24.80 -10.27 0.11
CA PHE A 78 24.39 -9.25 1.08
C PHE A 78 23.03 -9.57 1.68
N GLY A 79 22.88 -9.29 2.98
CA GLY A 79 21.59 -9.15 3.63
C GLY A 79 21.09 -7.71 3.61
N GLN A 80 20.23 -7.36 4.56
CA GLN A 80 19.66 -6.01 4.66
C GLN A 80 20.42 -5.06 5.59
N ALA A 81 21.42 -5.55 6.31
CA ALA A 81 22.23 -4.79 7.23
C ALA A 81 23.73 -5.10 7.06
N PRO A 82 24.65 -4.22 7.51
CA PRO A 82 26.08 -4.48 7.46
C PRO A 82 26.48 -5.73 8.21
N ASP A 83 27.42 -6.48 7.64
CA ASP A 83 28.01 -7.67 8.24
C ASP A 83 29.49 -7.51 8.54
N GLN A 84 29.94 -8.11 9.67
CA GLN A 84 31.33 -8.18 10.04
C GLN A 84 31.91 -9.52 9.59
N LEU A 85 32.77 -9.47 8.59
CA LEU A 85 33.44 -10.61 7.98
C LEU A 85 34.90 -10.69 8.39
N TRP A 86 35.46 -11.89 8.27
CA TRP A 86 36.87 -12.14 8.54
C TRP A 86 37.42 -13.09 7.49
N ALA A 87 38.69 -12.90 7.11
CA ALA A 87 39.42 -13.82 6.25
C ALA A 87 40.85 -14.02 6.77
N ARG A 88 41.40 -15.20 6.52
CA ARG A 88 42.83 -15.53 6.65
C ARG A 88 43.27 -16.46 5.52
N ALA A 89 44.55 -16.56 5.28
CA ALA A 89 45.11 -17.37 4.21
C ALA A 89 46.13 -18.38 4.78
N TYR A 90 46.39 -19.45 4.01
CA TYR A 90 47.32 -20.52 4.32
C TYR A 90 48.24 -20.78 3.12
N ASP A 91 49.54 -20.82 3.32
CA ASP A 91 50.57 -21.01 2.32
C ASP A 91 50.99 -22.47 2.11
N GLY A 92 50.48 -23.37 2.89
CA GLY A 92 50.88 -24.79 2.95
C GLY A 92 51.69 -25.14 4.17
N TYR A 93 52.17 -24.14 4.93
CA TYR A 93 52.98 -24.30 6.15
C TYR A 93 52.35 -23.60 7.35
N LEU A 94 51.95 -22.31 7.19
CA LEU A 94 51.41 -21.47 8.26
C LEU A 94 50.10 -20.80 7.86
N TRP A 95 49.23 -20.61 8.85
CA TRP A 95 48.05 -19.73 8.72
C TRP A 95 48.45 -18.31 9.10
N GLY A 96 48.02 -17.36 8.25
CA GLY A 96 48.04 -15.94 8.59
C GLY A 96 47.03 -15.57 9.67
N ALA A 97 47.16 -14.36 10.18
CA ALA A 97 46.20 -13.79 11.12
C ALA A 97 44.84 -13.55 10.48
N TRP A 98 43.76 -13.65 11.27
CA TRP A 98 42.44 -13.20 10.88
C TRP A 98 42.38 -11.68 10.66
N VAL A 99 41.83 -11.25 9.56
CA VAL A 99 41.65 -9.84 9.21
C VAL A 99 40.17 -9.54 9.09
N PRO A 100 39.64 -8.63 9.93
CA PRO A 100 38.25 -8.21 9.88
C PRO A 100 38.01 -7.18 8.78
N PHE A 101 36.79 -7.21 8.16
CA PHE A 101 36.29 -6.19 7.26
C PHE A 101 34.76 -6.20 7.27
N THR A 102 34.16 -5.10 6.84
CA THR A 102 32.69 -4.95 6.84
C THR A 102 32.16 -5.02 5.43
N ALA A 103 31.13 -5.82 5.18
CA ALA A 103 30.35 -5.82 3.96
C ALA A 103 29.01 -5.11 4.24
N THR A 104 28.78 -4.00 3.54
CA THR A 104 27.59 -3.16 3.71
C THR A 104 26.71 -3.29 2.46
N PRO A 105 25.42 -3.62 2.60
CA PRO A 105 24.49 -3.58 1.45
C PRO A 105 24.36 -2.16 0.90
N GLY A 106 23.95 -2.05 -0.36
CA GLY A 106 23.70 -0.75 -0.99
C GLY A 106 22.55 0.00 -0.28
N PRO A 107 22.58 1.33 -0.28
CA PRO A 107 21.51 2.12 0.31
C PRO A 107 20.20 1.88 -0.45
N ASN A 108 19.09 1.85 0.28
CA ASN A 108 17.73 1.80 -0.26
C ASN A 108 16.97 3.05 0.16
N HIS A 109 16.26 3.67 -0.78
CA HIS A 109 15.34 4.78 -0.53
C HIS A 109 13.91 4.24 -0.61
N ALA A 110 13.15 4.45 0.45
CA ALA A 110 11.75 4.02 0.47
C ALA A 110 10.92 4.80 -0.58
N PRO A 111 9.90 4.16 -1.18
CA PRO A 111 9.03 4.82 -2.16
C PRO A 111 8.28 6.00 -1.55
N VAL A 112 8.08 7.03 -2.36
CA VAL A 112 7.39 8.27 -1.98
C VAL A 112 6.06 8.36 -2.72
N VAL A 113 4.97 8.46 -1.96
CA VAL A 113 3.63 8.76 -2.48
C VAL A 113 3.48 10.27 -2.64
N SER A 114 3.00 10.69 -3.81
CA SER A 114 2.58 12.06 -4.10
C SER A 114 1.07 12.07 -4.34
N ALA A 115 0.34 12.89 -3.61
CA ALA A 115 -1.11 13.03 -3.72
C ALA A 115 -1.50 14.50 -3.51
N SER A 116 -2.65 14.88 -4.04
CA SER A 116 -3.27 16.19 -3.83
C SER A 116 -4.75 16.01 -3.53
N ASP A 117 -5.33 16.98 -2.81
CA ASP A 117 -6.76 16.99 -2.52
C ASP A 117 -7.59 17.03 -3.81
N ALA A 118 -8.72 16.35 -3.78
CA ALA A 118 -9.65 16.26 -4.91
C ALA A 118 -11.07 16.66 -4.48
N THR A 119 -11.84 17.13 -5.45
CA THR A 119 -13.29 17.34 -5.30
C THR A 119 -14.04 16.34 -6.15
N ALA A 120 -15.16 15.86 -5.65
CA ALA A 120 -16.02 14.88 -6.29
C ALA A 120 -17.49 15.31 -6.25
N THR A 121 -18.33 14.68 -7.06
CA THR A 121 -19.79 14.68 -6.84
C THR A 121 -20.13 13.54 -5.88
N HIS A 122 -21.28 13.60 -5.22
CA HIS A 122 -21.79 12.50 -4.38
C HIS A 122 -21.86 11.18 -5.18
N GLY A 123 -21.38 10.08 -4.59
CA GLY A 123 -21.37 8.76 -5.21
C GLY A 123 -20.41 8.57 -6.39
N GLN A 124 -19.49 9.50 -6.65
CA GLN A 124 -18.54 9.39 -7.75
C GLN A 124 -17.43 8.39 -7.43
N ASP A 125 -17.17 7.45 -8.36
CA ASP A 125 -16.01 6.59 -8.32
C ASP A 125 -14.78 7.29 -8.90
N ILE A 126 -13.72 7.44 -8.11
CA ILE A 126 -12.45 8.04 -8.52
C ILE A 126 -11.38 6.95 -8.48
N ALA A 127 -10.79 6.61 -9.62
CA ALA A 127 -9.71 5.62 -9.66
C ALA A 127 -8.53 6.05 -8.78
N ALA A 128 -7.94 5.13 -8.02
CA ALA A 128 -6.81 5.39 -7.13
C ALA A 128 -5.64 6.07 -7.86
N SER A 129 -5.41 5.72 -9.13
CA SER A 129 -4.38 6.33 -9.99
C SER A 129 -4.61 7.82 -10.31
N HIS A 130 -5.81 8.34 -10.08
CA HIS A 130 -6.11 9.77 -10.20
C HIS A 130 -5.92 10.52 -8.88
N LEU A 131 -5.85 9.82 -7.75
CA LEU A 131 -5.72 10.42 -6.42
C LEU A 131 -4.27 10.52 -5.98
N PHE A 132 -3.45 9.53 -6.34
CA PHE A 132 -2.04 9.53 -5.98
C PHE A 132 -1.16 8.84 -7.03
N SER A 133 0.13 9.14 -6.96
CA SER A 133 1.19 8.47 -7.71
C SER A 133 2.33 8.08 -6.76
N VAL A 134 3.18 7.16 -7.20
CA VAL A 134 4.33 6.69 -6.41
C VAL A 134 5.59 6.82 -7.24
N ASN A 135 6.65 7.27 -6.61
CA ASN A 135 7.99 7.28 -7.18
C ASN A 135 8.98 6.65 -6.19
N ASP A 136 9.85 5.81 -6.71
CA ASP A 136 10.99 5.27 -5.99
C ASP A 136 12.28 5.87 -6.56
N ALA A 137 13.18 6.35 -5.68
CA ALA A 137 14.41 7.03 -6.09
C ALA A 137 15.44 6.07 -6.70
N ASP A 138 15.38 4.80 -6.30
CA ASP A 138 16.25 3.73 -6.77
C ASP A 138 15.67 2.99 -7.98
N ASN A 139 14.44 3.33 -8.36
CA ASN A 139 13.62 2.67 -9.38
C ASN A 139 13.28 1.20 -9.04
N ASP A 140 13.15 0.91 -7.77
CA ASP A 140 12.70 -0.40 -7.33
C ASP A 140 11.23 -0.64 -7.71
N THR A 141 10.91 -1.92 -7.91
CA THR A 141 9.54 -2.30 -8.24
C THR A 141 8.64 -2.21 -7.01
N ILE A 142 7.57 -1.44 -7.10
CA ILE A 142 6.57 -1.39 -6.03
C ILE A 142 5.86 -2.74 -5.94
N THR A 143 5.93 -3.37 -4.78
CA THR A 143 5.42 -4.73 -4.50
C THR A 143 4.09 -4.73 -3.77
N ALA A 144 3.79 -3.65 -3.02
CA ALA A 144 2.54 -3.50 -2.28
C ALA A 144 2.18 -2.04 -2.03
N TYR A 145 0.90 -1.81 -1.80
CA TYR A 145 0.34 -0.54 -1.35
C TYR A 145 -0.46 -0.76 -0.08
N GLN A 146 -0.55 0.26 0.75
CA GLN A 146 -1.55 0.34 1.80
C GLN A 146 -2.34 1.63 1.67
N LEU A 147 -3.66 1.50 1.81
CA LEU A 147 -4.61 2.59 1.81
C LEU A 147 -5.25 2.68 3.19
N TRP A 148 -5.65 3.87 3.58
CA TRP A 148 -6.35 4.12 4.83
C TRP A 148 -7.41 5.19 4.62
N ASP A 149 -8.52 5.04 5.30
CA ASP A 149 -9.57 6.03 5.43
C ASP A 149 -9.82 6.23 6.93
N SER A 150 -9.64 7.46 7.42
CA SER A 150 -9.87 7.77 8.83
C SER A 150 -11.27 8.29 9.12
N THR A 151 -12.07 8.57 8.07
CA THR A 151 -13.41 9.13 8.17
C THR A 151 -14.42 7.99 8.37
N SER A 152 -15.01 7.90 9.55
CA SER A 152 -15.93 6.80 9.94
C SER A 152 -17.41 7.15 9.86
N ASP A 153 -17.76 8.31 9.28
CA ASP A 153 -19.18 8.69 9.08
C ASP A 153 -19.81 7.74 8.05
N PRO A 154 -20.98 7.13 8.34
CA PRO A 154 -21.66 6.24 7.39
C PRO A 154 -22.08 6.92 6.06
N ALA A 155 -22.19 8.26 6.04
CA ALA A 155 -22.50 9.01 4.84
C ALA A 155 -21.24 9.42 4.06
N SER A 156 -20.04 9.21 4.62
CA SER A 156 -18.77 9.50 3.96
C SER A 156 -18.44 8.47 2.86
N GLY A 157 -17.40 8.76 2.08
CA GLY A 157 -16.91 7.85 1.04
C GLY A 157 -16.21 6.60 1.62
N HIS A 158 -15.74 5.75 0.73
CA HIS A 158 -14.96 4.56 1.09
C HIS A 158 -14.11 4.05 -0.06
N TRP A 159 -13.04 3.35 0.27
CA TRP A 159 -12.24 2.63 -0.73
C TRP A 159 -13.01 1.41 -1.26
N VAL A 160 -12.89 1.17 -2.58
CA VAL A 160 -13.43 -0.01 -3.28
C VAL A 160 -12.26 -0.75 -3.92
N VAL A 161 -11.99 -1.98 -3.48
CA VAL A 161 -10.90 -2.83 -4.02
C VAL A 161 -11.50 -4.03 -4.72
N GLY A 162 -11.27 -4.14 -6.03
CA GLY A 162 -11.84 -5.22 -6.83
C GLY A 162 -13.37 -5.29 -6.79
N GLY A 163 -14.05 -4.15 -6.69
CA GLY A 163 -15.51 -4.04 -6.57
C GLY A 163 -16.08 -4.31 -5.18
N VAL A 164 -15.22 -4.42 -4.14
CA VAL A 164 -15.65 -4.64 -2.76
C VAL A 164 -15.35 -3.40 -1.92
N ALA A 165 -16.40 -2.84 -1.30
CA ALA A 165 -16.28 -1.72 -0.36
C ALA A 165 -15.46 -2.11 0.87
N GLN A 166 -14.56 -1.23 1.28
CA GLN A 166 -13.67 -1.43 2.42
C GLN A 166 -14.16 -0.61 3.61
N ALA A 167 -13.89 -1.11 4.82
CA ALA A 167 -14.23 -0.39 6.03
C ALA A 167 -13.21 0.72 6.33
N ALA A 168 -13.67 1.86 6.82
CA ALA A 168 -12.81 2.91 7.37
C ALA A 168 -12.13 2.48 8.68
N GLY A 169 -11.05 3.15 9.05
CA GLY A 169 -10.32 2.93 10.29
C GLY A 169 -9.41 1.70 10.32
N ILE A 170 -9.21 1.01 9.19
CA ILE A 170 -8.29 -0.13 9.06
C ILE A 170 -7.37 0.06 7.86
N ALA A 171 -6.13 -0.45 7.95
CA ALA A 171 -5.22 -0.47 6.81
C ALA A 171 -5.70 -1.51 5.77
N ILE A 172 -5.77 -1.08 4.51
CA ILE A 172 -6.22 -1.90 3.37
C ILE A 172 -4.99 -2.25 2.56
N ASP A 173 -4.61 -3.53 2.56
CA ASP A 173 -3.50 -4.03 1.74
C ASP A 173 -3.95 -4.21 0.28
N VAL A 174 -3.19 -3.63 -0.65
CA VAL A 174 -3.49 -3.65 -2.08
C VAL A 174 -2.25 -4.04 -2.86
N SER A 175 -2.33 -5.09 -3.67
CA SER A 175 -1.27 -5.45 -4.60
C SER A 175 -1.24 -4.50 -5.81
N PRO A 176 -0.11 -4.41 -6.55
CA PRO A 176 -0.05 -3.62 -7.79
C PRO A 176 -1.13 -4.00 -8.82
N ALA A 177 -1.46 -5.29 -8.91
CA ALA A 177 -2.52 -5.76 -9.79
C ALA A 177 -3.91 -5.26 -9.35
N GLN A 178 -4.20 -5.29 -8.04
CA GLN A 178 -5.48 -4.81 -7.50
C GLN A 178 -5.61 -3.29 -7.58
N LEU A 179 -4.50 -2.53 -7.50
CA LEU A 179 -4.56 -1.07 -7.59
C LEU A 179 -5.21 -0.60 -8.89
N THR A 180 -5.06 -1.34 -9.98
CA THR A 180 -5.68 -1.00 -11.29
C THR A 180 -7.20 -1.05 -11.28
N SER A 181 -7.79 -1.78 -10.33
CA SER A 181 -9.23 -1.91 -10.10
C SER A 181 -9.66 -1.35 -8.74
N THR A 182 -8.85 -0.46 -8.18
CA THR A 182 -9.14 0.22 -6.91
C THR A 182 -9.61 1.63 -7.19
N SER A 183 -10.72 2.01 -6.57
CA SER A 183 -11.28 3.36 -6.59
C SER A 183 -11.65 3.82 -5.19
N PHE A 184 -11.80 5.11 -5.03
CA PHE A 184 -12.49 5.72 -3.90
C PHE A 184 -13.89 6.15 -4.38
N GLN A 185 -14.94 5.63 -3.75
CA GLN A 185 -16.30 6.09 -3.96
C GLN A 185 -16.59 7.19 -2.95
N SER A 186 -16.84 8.40 -3.47
CA SER A 186 -17.12 9.56 -2.62
C SER A 186 -18.51 9.44 -1.98
N GLY A 187 -18.62 9.89 -0.74
CA GLY A 187 -19.89 10.05 -0.05
C GLY A 187 -20.30 11.52 0.05
N SER A 188 -20.67 11.95 1.24
CA SER A 188 -20.99 13.33 1.59
C SER A 188 -19.93 13.91 2.52
N GLY A 189 -19.50 15.15 2.26
CA GLY A 189 -18.52 15.84 3.07
C GLY A 189 -17.08 15.62 2.62
N SER A 190 -16.14 15.61 3.56
CA SER A 190 -14.70 15.43 3.30
C SER A 190 -14.21 14.17 3.95
N ASP A 191 -13.48 13.36 3.17
CA ASP A 191 -12.82 12.14 3.62
C ASP A 191 -11.32 12.39 3.75
N ASP A 192 -10.74 11.95 4.88
CA ASP A 192 -9.30 12.02 5.17
C ASP A 192 -8.67 10.67 4.80
N LEU A 193 -7.93 10.67 3.70
CA LEU A 193 -7.38 9.48 3.07
C LEU A 193 -5.86 9.45 3.18
N TRP A 194 -5.30 8.27 3.22
CA TRP A 194 -3.87 8.05 3.31
C TRP A 194 -3.45 6.93 2.38
N ALA A 195 -2.26 7.06 1.80
CA ALA A 195 -1.63 6.01 0.99
C ALA A 195 -0.14 5.90 1.30
N ARG A 196 0.39 4.69 1.21
CA ARG A 196 1.83 4.39 1.17
C ARG A 196 2.14 3.21 0.28
N ALA A 197 3.39 3.05 -0.10
CA ALA A 197 3.86 1.98 -0.97
C ALA A 197 5.08 1.27 -0.37
N ASN A 198 5.33 0.04 -0.82
CA ASN A 198 6.47 -0.80 -0.45
C ASN A 198 7.21 -1.24 -1.71
N ASP A 199 8.54 -1.16 -1.70
CA ASP A 199 9.45 -1.55 -2.77
C ASP A 199 9.92 -3.02 -2.69
N GLY A 200 9.41 -3.78 -1.71
CA GLY A 200 9.87 -5.13 -1.37
C GLY A 200 10.94 -5.16 -0.28
N ILE A 201 11.48 -4.01 0.11
CA ILE A 201 12.50 -3.83 1.16
C ILE A 201 11.92 -3.00 2.29
N THR A 202 11.36 -1.83 1.98
CA THR A 202 10.90 -0.83 2.97
C THR A 202 9.54 -0.25 2.58
N TRP A 203 8.74 0.12 3.58
CA TRP A 203 7.54 0.93 3.40
C TRP A 203 7.90 2.41 3.36
N GLY A 204 7.35 3.13 2.37
CA GLY A 204 7.35 4.58 2.37
C GLY A 204 6.50 5.17 3.51
N ALA A 205 6.68 6.45 3.75
CA ALA A 205 5.84 7.18 4.70
C ALA A 205 4.40 7.29 4.19
N TRP A 206 3.44 7.35 5.12
CA TRP A 206 2.06 7.68 4.80
C TRP A 206 1.94 9.09 4.23
N LYS A 207 1.21 9.23 3.14
CA LYS A 207 0.84 10.51 2.54
C LYS A 207 -0.65 10.74 2.71
N GLU A 208 -1.01 11.82 3.38
CA GLU A 208 -2.38 12.28 3.57
C GLU A 208 -2.85 13.12 2.38
N PHE A 209 -4.13 13.00 2.06
CA PHE A 209 -4.87 13.80 1.09
C PHE A 209 -6.37 13.69 1.38
N HIS A 210 -7.17 14.59 0.81
CA HIS A 210 -8.60 14.66 1.06
C HIS A 210 -9.39 14.51 -0.25
N VAL A 211 -10.57 13.87 -0.14
CA VAL A 211 -11.60 13.90 -1.18
C VAL A 211 -12.83 14.58 -0.58
N THR A 212 -13.27 15.66 -1.19
CA THR A 212 -14.43 16.44 -0.72
C THR A 212 -15.56 16.37 -1.74
N ALA A 213 -16.73 15.93 -1.29
CA ALA A 213 -17.98 15.96 -2.05
C ALA A 213 -19.00 16.88 -1.36
N PRO A 214 -19.99 17.43 -2.08
CA PRO A 214 -21.07 18.18 -1.47
C PRO A 214 -21.78 17.37 -0.38
N ILE A 215 -22.27 18.04 0.66
CA ILE A 215 -23.14 17.41 1.65
C ILE A 215 -24.47 17.12 0.99
N ASP A 216 -24.91 15.88 1.07
CA ASP A 216 -26.20 15.42 0.57
C ASP A 216 -27.37 16.25 1.15
N GLN A 217 -28.22 16.75 0.29
CA GLN A 217 -29.41 17.51 0.67
C GLN A 217 -30.65 16.68 0.33
N GLY A 218 -31.43 16.40 1.33
CA GLY A 218 -32.66 15.62 1.13
C GLY A 218 -33.65 16.30 0.19
N PRO A 219 -34.52 15.52 -0.49
CA PRO A 219 -35.47 16.03 -1.44
C PRO A 219 -36.50 16.98 -0.80
N VAL A 220 -36.85 18.02 -1.51
CA VAL A 220 -37.81 19.05 -1.09
C VAL A 220 -39.10 18.94 -1.88
N ALA A 221 -40.22 18.69 -1.15
CA ALA A 221 -41.55 18.73 -1.74
C ALA A 221 -42.09 20.15 -1.74
N SER A 222 -42.72 20.54 -2.84
CA SER A 222 -43.43 21.84 -3.02
C SER A 222 -44.86 21.57 -3.47
N ALA A 223 -45.81 22.14 -2.78
CA ALA A 223 -47.23 21.99 -3.08
C ALA A 223 -47.93 23.35 -3.01
N SER A 224 -49.07 23.46 -3.71
CA SER A 224 -49.97 24.60 -3.63
C SER A 224 -51.42 24.14 -3.48
N ASP A 225 -52.24 24.98 -2.89
CA ASP A 225 -53.65 24.69 -2.74
C ASP A 225 -54.34 24.46 -4.08
N VAL A 226 -55.18 23.43 -4.13
CA VAL A 226 -55.94 23.08 -5.33
C VAL A 226 -57.44 23.03 -5.01
N THR A 227 -58.24 23.60 -5.89
CA THR A 227 -59.72 23.52 -5.77
C THR A 227 -60.21 22.40 -6.69
N ALA A 228 -60.98 21.48 -6.11
CA ALA A 228 -61.59 20.37 -6.83
C ALA A 228 -63.12 20.45 -6.81
N THR A 229 -63.77 19.82 -7.76
CA THR A 229 -65.23 19.56 -7.70
C THR A 229 -65.51 18.31 -6.87
N HIS A 230 -66.69 18.21 -6.33
CA HIS A 230 -67.09 17.04 -5.51
C HIS A 230 -66.91 15.72 -6.32
N GLY A 231 -66.19 14.76 -5.75
CA GLY A 231 -65.91 13.47 -6.39
C GLY A 231 -64.88 13.48 -7.51
N GLN A 232 -64.11 14.56 -7.67
CA GLN A 232 -63.01 14.64 -8.65
C GLN A 232 -61.77 13.95 -8.14
N ASP A 233 -61.22 13.03 -8.96
CA ASP A 233 -59.89 12.47 -8.76
C ASP A 233 -58.83 13.43 -9.33
N ILE A 234 -57.83 13.76 -8.52
CA ILE A 234 -56.69 14.56 -8.91
C ILE A 234 -55.41 13.72 -8.77
N ALA A 235 -54.64 13.56 -9.83
CA ALA A 235 -53.38 12.85 -9.77
C ALA A 235 -52.40 13.53 -8.79
N ALA A 236 -51.66 12.76 -7.99
CA ALA A 236 -50.68 13.27 -7.02
C ALA A 236 -49.66 14.21 -7.66
N SER A 237 -49.24 13.93 -8.90
CA SER A 237 -48.31 14.75 -9.68
C SER A 237 -48.85 16.16 -10.02
N ASN A 238 -50.14 16.40 -9.86
CA ASN A 238 -50.78 17.71 -10.01
C ASN A 238 -50.97 18.45 -8.67
N LEU A 239 -50.71 17.78 -7.54
CA LEU A 239 -50.85 18.34 -6.19
C LEU A 239 -49.54 18.86 -5.64
N PHE A 240 -48.42 18.19 -5.96
CA PHE A 240 -47.10 18.57 -5.50
C PHE A 240 -45.99 18.17 -6.51
N THR A 241 -44.86 18.82 -6.39
CA THR A 241 -43.61 18.46 -7.10
C THR A 241 -42.55 18.19 -6.08
N VAL A 242 -41.55 17.37 -6.43
CA VAL A 242 -40.39 17.10 -5.58
C VAL A 242 -39.16 17.37 -6.42
N SER A 243 -38.17 18.02 -5.82
CA SER A 243 -36.87 18.25 -6.41
C SER A 243 -35.80 17.92 -5.38
N ASP A 244 -34.68 17.40 -5.86
CA ASP A 244 -33.48 17.19 -5.11
C ASP A 244 -32.41 18.17 -5.60
N ALA A 245 -31.69 18.82 -4.66
CA ALA A 245 -30.71 19.85 -5.02
C ALA A 245 -29.42 19.24 -5.60
N ASP A 246 -29.10 17.99 -5.22
CA ASP A 246 -27.94 17.25 -5.67
C ASP A 246 -28.23 16.42 -6.93
N GLY A 247 -29.50 16.34 -7.30
CA GLY A 247 -29.99 15.62 -8.50
C GLY A 247 -30.23 14.13 -8.24
N ASP A 248 -30.34 13.72 -6.98
CA ASP A 248 -30.57 12.34 -6.61
C ASP A 248 -31.95 11.84 -7.03
N THR A 249 -32.01 10.52 -7.26
CA THR A 249 -33.26 9.88 -7.67
C THR A 249 -34.18 9.71 -6.47
N ILE A 250 -35.40 10.27 -6.58
CA ILE A 250 -36.42 10.07 -5.55
C ILE A 250 -36.88 8.62 -5.61
N THR A 251 -36.66 7.86 -4.54
CA THR A 251 -36.93 6.41 -4.44
C THR A 251 -38.22 6.08 -3.73
N ALA A 252 -38.78 7.03 -2.95
CA ALA A 252 -40.01 6.84 -2.20
C ALA A 252 -40.68 8.15 -1.88
N TYR A 253 -42.00 8.10 -1.71
CA TYR A 253 -42.79 9.22 -1.22
C TYR A 253 -43.57 8.80 0.01
N GLN A 254 -43.81 9.74 0.93
CA GLN A 254 -44.75 9.57 1.99
C GLN A 254 -45.86 10.60 1.84
N LEU A 255 -47.12 10.10 1.86
CA LEU A 255 -48.29 10.91 1.79
C LEU A 255 -48.99 10.89 3.16
N TRP A 256 -49.59 12.03 3.51
CA TRP A 256 -50.33 12.14 4.77
C TRP A 256 -51.63 12.88 4.52
N ASP A 257 -52.75 12.36 5.11
CA ASP A 257 -54.03 13.05 5.21
C ASP A 257 -54.36 13.24 6.70
N SER A 258 -54.46 14.49 7.13
CA SER A 258 -54.74 14.84 8.53
C SER A 258 -56.26 14.98 8.79
N THR A 259 -57.14 14.93 7.74
CA THR A 259 -58.54 15.16 7.86
C THR A 259 -59.27 13.84 7.98
N SER A 260 -59.83 13.56 9.16
CA SER A 260 -60.54 12.29 9.46
C SER A 260 -62.07 12.36 9.22
N ASP A 261 -62.57 13.44 8.67
CA ASP A 261 -63.99 13.56 8.33
C ASP A 261 -64.37 12.61 7.16
N PRO A 262 -65.34 11.69 7.34
CA PRO A 262 -65.74 10.75 6.31
C PRO A 262 -66.26 11.42 5.00
N ALA A 263 -66.66 12.69 5.08
CA ALA A 263 -67.11 13.48 3.92
C ALA A 263 -65.98 14.18 3.19
N SER A 264 -64.74 14.15 3.74
CA SER A 264 -63.54 14.69 3.08
C SER A 264 -63.00 13.74 2.03
N GLY A 265 -62.04 14.23 1.23
CA GLY A 265 -61.28 13.38 0.28
C GLY A 265 -60.36 12.39 0.98
N HIS A 266 -59.76 11.51 0.18
CA HIS A 266 -58.76 10.55 0.67
C HIS A 266 -57.77 10.22 -0.43
N TRP A 267 -56.55 9.74 -0.02
CA TRP A 267 -55.59 9.20 -0.96
C TRP A 267 -56.04 7.85 -1.53
N VAL A 268 -55.81 7.64 -2.83
CA VAL A 268 -56.04 6.34 -3.48
C VAL A 268 -54.71 5.85 -4.06
N VAL A 269 -54.22 4.72 -3.58
CA VAL A 269 -52.98 4.09 -4.00
C VAL A 269 -53.29 2.71 -4.58
N GLY A 270 -52.89 2.48 -5.83
CA GLY A 270 -53.16 1.23 -6.55
C GLY A 270 -54.69 0.90 -6.64
N GLY A 271 -55.54 1.92 -6.70
CA GLY A 271 -57.02 1.75 -6.72
C GLY A 271 -57.63 1.48 -5.34
N VAL A 272 -56.86 1.57 -4.26
CA VAL A 272 -57.34 1.33 -2.87
C VAL A 272 -57.35 2.64 -2.10
N ALA A 273 -58.50 2.98 -1.52
CA ALA A 273 -58.67 4.13 -0.63
C ALA A 273 -57.83 3.95 0.65
N GLN A 274 -57.12 4.97 1.04
CA GLN A 274 -56.23 4.98 2.20
C GLN A 274 -56.93 5.68 3.39
N ALA A 275 -56.62 5.22 4.57
CA ALA A 275 -57.14 5.82 5.80
C ALA A 275 -56.43 7.14 6.10
N ALA A 276 -57.15 8.14 6.61
CA ALA A 276 -56.54 9.35 7.15
C ALA A 276 -55.80 9.09 8.47
N GLY A 277 -54.87 9.95 8.82
CA GLY A 277 -54.10 9.90 10.07
C GLY A 277 -52.98 8.89 10.12
N ILE A 278 -52.63 8.25 8.99
CA ILE A 278 -51.46 7.36 8.86
C ILE A 278 -50.58 7.77 7.67
N ALA A 279 -49.27 7.53 7.83
CA ALA A 279 -48.34 7.75 6.70
C ALA A 279 -48.50 6.63 5.68
N ILE A 280 -48.60 7.00 4.41
CA ILE A 280 -48.78 6.12 3.26
C ILE A 280 -47.46 6.16 2.48
N THR A 281 -46.69 5.08 2.44
CA THR A 281 -45.50 4.99 1.63
C THR A 281 -45.80 4.47 0.23
N VAL A 282 -45.29 5.16 -0.80
CA VAL A 282 -45.48 4.83 -2.20
C VAL A 282 -44.16 4.95 -2.97
#